data_6e5634d95172ae54631e4347aa65570c
#
_entry.id   6e5634d95172ae54631e4347aa65570c
#
_cell.length_a   1.000
_cell.length_b   1.000
_cell.length_c   1.000
_cell.angle_alpha   90.00
_cell.angle_beta   90.00
_cell.angle_gamma   90.00
#
_symmetry.space_group_name_H-M   'P 1'
#
loop_
_entity.id
_entity.type
_entity.pdbx_description
1 polymer ?
#
loop_
_entity_poly.entity_id
_entity_poly.type
_entity_poly.pdbx_seq_one_letter_code
_entity_poly.pdbx_strand_id
1 'polypeptide(L)'
;MRITSITAGAGGMYCGSCIRDNSLAKALLQQGHEVLLVPLYTPPRTDGPSVSEQRVFFGGISVYLEQYSRLFRSTPWMVDRLWESPWLLRAVSQRGVQTQPEQLGELTVSILEGQHGRQQKEFDKLVYWLQSQPRPDVIDISNSMLISLAPALKKALGRPICCTLQGENIFLDHL
;
A
#
# COMPACT_ATOMS: atom_id res chain seq x y z
N MET A 1 2.02 9.03 -21.44
CA MET A 1 1.11 9.21 -20.30
C MET A 1 1.89 8.98 -19.01
N ARG A 2 1.52 9.69 -17.95
CA ARG A 2 2.05 9.45 -16.60
C ARG A 2 1.03 8.63 -15.80
N ILE A 3 1.45 7.46 -15.33
CA ILE A 3 0.60 6.48 -14.66
C ILE A 3 1.12 6.27 -13.24
N THR A 4 0.24 6.43 -12.24
CA THR A 4 0.54 6.02 -10.87
C THR A 4 -0.17 4.70 -10.61
N SER A 5 0.57 3.63 -10.39
CA SER A 5 0.01 2.32 -10.06
C SER A 5 0.28 1.99 -8.60
N ILE A 6 -0.76 1.65 -7.86
CA ILE A 6 -0.70 1.34 -6.43
C ILE A 6 -0.88 -0.16 -6.26
N THR A 7 0.15 -0.81 -5.71
CA THR A 7 0.18 -2.25 -5.46
C THR A 7 0.27 -2.57 -3.96
N ALA A 8 -0.27 -3.69 -3.54
CA ALA A 8 -0.26 -4.04 -2.12
C ALA A 8 1.15 -4.30 -1.58
N GLY A 9 1.93 -5.12 -2.26
CA GLY A 9 3.15 -5.71 -1.69
C GLY A 9 2.81 -6.95 -0.84
N ALA A 10 3.74 -7.86 -0.67
CA ALA A 10 3.47 -9.18 -0.12
C ALA A 10 4.43 -9.64 1.00
N GLY A 11 4.92 -8.72 1.83
CA GLY A 11 5.70 -9.09 3.04
C GLY A 11 6.98 -9.88 2.77
N GLY A 12 7.61 -9.72 1.60
CA GLY A 12 8.80 -10.48 1.21
C GLY A 12 8.51 -11.86 0.61
N MET A 13 7.24 -12.25 0.49
CA MET A 13 6.81 -13.45 -0.21
C MET A 13 6.66 -13.19 -1.72
N TYR A 14 6.72 -14.25 -2.52
CA TYR A 14 6.30 -14.18 -3.91
C TYR A 14 4.78 -14.07 -3.99
N CYS A 15 4.32 -13.06 -4.71
CA CYS A 15 2.90 -12.78 -4.88
C CYS A 15 2.62 -12.59 -6.37
N GLY A 16 1.71 -13.38 -6.93
CA GLY A 16 1.37 -13.33 -8.34
C GLY A 16 0.88 -11.96 -8.80
N SER A 17 0.06 -11.29 -7.98
CA SER A 17 -0.40 -9.92 -8.29
C SER A 17 0.75 -8.92 -8.31
N CYS A 18 1.69 -8.99 -7.36
CA CYS A 18 2.84 -8.09 -7.32
C CYS A 18 3.80 -8.30 -8.50
N ILE A 19 4.00 -9.57 -8.91
CA ILE A 19 4.81 -9.90 -10.09
C ILE A 19 4.14 -9.36 -11.35
N ARG A 20 2.82 -9.55 -11.49
CA ARG A 20 2.03 -8.99 -12.59
C ARG A 20 2.14 -7.46 -12.64
N ASP A 21 1.95 -6.78 -11.52
CA ASP A 21 1.97 -5.31 -11.45
C ASP A 21 3.35 -4.76 -11.84
N ASN A 22 4.42 -5.39 -11.36
CA ASN A 22 5.78 -5.03 -11.75
C ASN A 22 6.05 -5.28 -13.24
N SER A 23 5.53 -6.38 -13.80
CA SER A 23 5.67 -6.71 -15.21
C SER A 23 4.89 -5.74 -16.10
N LEU A 24 3.68 -5.36 -15.67
CA LEU A 24 2.87 -4.35 -16.35
C LEU A 24 3.57 -2.98 -16.34
N ALA A 25 4.08 -2.56 -15.18
CA ALA A 25 4.82 -1.31 -15.05
C ALA A 25 6.05 -1.28 -15.98
N LYS A 26 6.81 -2.38 -16.06
CA LYS A 26 7.94 -2.51 -17.00
C LYS A 26 7.51 -2.39 -18.45
N ALA A 27 6.43 -3.09 -18.84
CA ALA A 27 5.93 -3.05 -20.21
C ALA A 27 5.48 -1.63 -20.61
N LEU A 28 4.80 -0.92 -19.70
CA LEU A 28 4.37 0.46 -19.93
C LEU A 28 5.58 1.43 -20.04
N LEU A 29 6.61 1.25 -19.21
CA LEU A 29 7.86 2.01 -19.32
C LEU A 29 8.54 1.77 -20.67
N GLN A 30 8.59 0.53 -21.15
CA GLN A 30 9.14 0.17 -22.47
C GLN A 30 8.34 0.78 -23.63
N GLN A 31 7.04 1.01 -23.44
CA GLN A 31 6.19 1.71 -24.40
C GLN A 31 6.32 3.24 -24.36
N GLY A 32 7.21 3.78 -23.54
CA GLY A 32 7.48 5.22 -23.43
C GLY A 32 6.50 5.95 -22.50
N HIS A 33 5.82 5.26 -21.61
CA HIS A 33 5.02 5.87 -20.54
C HIS A 33 5.89 6.15 -19.31
N GLU A 34 5.53 7.14 -18.52
CA GLU A 34 6.10 7.38 -17.20
C GLU A 34 5.25 6.60 -16.18
N VAL A 35 5.87 5.68 -15.45
CA VAL A 35 5.16 4.84 -14.48
C VAL A 35 5.77 5.00 -13.10
N LEU A 36 4.92 5.32 -12.12
CA LEU A 36 5.23 5.35 -10.71
C LEU A 36 4.51 4.16 -10.05
N LEU A 37 5.25 3.08 -9.76
CA LEU A 37 4.70 1.89 -9.08
C LEU A 37 4.94 2.02 -7.57
N VAL A 38 3.87 2.19 -6.80
CA VAL A 38 3.89 2.49 -5.37
C VAL A 38 3.43 1.27 -4.57
N PRO A 39 4.32 0.60 -3.83
CA PRO A 39 3.93 -0.46 -2.92
C PRO A 39 3.37 0.14 -1.61
N LEU A 40 2.29 -0.44 -1.09
CA LEU A 40 1.69 0.03 0.17
C LEU A 40 2.31 -0.63 1.39
N TYR A 41 2.31 -1.96 1.47
CA TYR A 41 2.72 -2.68 2.68
C TYR A 41 4.21 -3.03 2.71
N THR A 42 4.73 -3.49 1.60
CA THR A 42 6.15 -3.87 1.45
C THR A 42 6.58 -3.75 -0.01
N PRO A 43 7.88 -3.54 -0.29
CA PRO A 43 8.37 -3.64 -1.65
C PRO A 43 8.05 -5.02 -2.23
N PRO A 44 7.57 -5.11 -3.48
CA PRO A 44 7.24 -6.39 -4.10
C PRO A 44 8.50 -7.21 -4.35
N ARG A 45 8.45 -8.50 -4.00
CA ARG A 45 9.45 -9.48 -4.42
C ARG A 45 9.12 -9.97 -5.82
N THR A 46 10.04 -9.84 -6.74
CA THR A 46 9.88 -10.18 -8.16
C THR A 46 11.01 -11.07 -8.64
N ASP A 47 10.78 -11.83 -9.71
CA ASP A 47 11.81 -12.71 -10.33
C ASP A 47 12.93 -11.95 -11.04
N GLY A 48 12.85 -10.65 -11.13
CA GLY A 48 13.83 -9.78 -11.75
C GLY A 48 13.87 -8.40 -11.11
N PRO A 49 14.58 -7.43 -11.68
CA PRO A 49 14.64 -6.09 -11.12
C PRO A 49 13.24 -5.50 -10.90
N SER A 50 12.97 -4.99 -9.70
CA SER A 50 11.75 -4.24 -9.42
C SER A 50 11.88 -2.82 -9.94
N VAL A 51 10.79 -2.31 -10.53
CA VAL A 51 10.64 -0.89 -10.91
C VAL A 51 9.79 -0.11 -9.90
N SER A 52 9.45 -0.74 -8.77
CA SER A 52 8.66 -0.08 -7.73
C SER A 52 9.50 0.89 -6.91
N GLU A 53 8.81 1.89 -6.35
CA GLU A 53 9.36 2.73 -5.31
C GLU A 53 9.81 1.91 -4.09
N GLN A 54 10.86 2.41 -3.42
CA GLN A 54 11.35 1.79 -2.18
C GLN A 54 10.54 2.22 -0.96
N ARG A 55 9.81 3.32 -1.09
CA ARG A 55 8.98 3.85 -0.02
C ARG A 55 7.69 3.06 0.10
N VAL A 56 7.34 2.68 1.32
CA VAL A 56 6.06 2.07 1.67
C VAL A 56 5.30 2.98 2.63
N PHE A 57 3.97 2.93 2.62
CA PHE A 57 3.12 3.81 3.42
C PHE A 57 2.39 3.07 4.53
N PHE A 58 1.90 1.89 4.27
CA PHE A 58 1.23 1.03 5.25
C PHE A 58 2.23 0.02 5.83
N GLY A 59 3.36 0.51 6.34
CA GLY A 59 4.38 -0.37 6.94
C GLY A 59 3.79 -1.21 8.07
N GLY A 60 4.12 -2.51 8.09
CA GLY A 60 3.48 -3.48 8.98
C GLY A 60 3.49 -3.09 10.46
N ILE A 61 4.52 -2.40 10.95
CA ILE A 61 4.59 -1.93 12.34
C ILE A 61 3.64 -0.76 12.57
N SER A 62 3.65 0.26 11.70
CA SER A 62 2.76 1.42 11.83
C SER A 62 1.30 0.99 11.81
N VAL A 63 0.93 0.14 10.84
CA VAL A 63 -0.43 -0.40 10.71
C VAL A 63 -0.82 -1.21 11.95
N TYR A 64 0.07 -2.05 12.47
CA TYR A 64 -0.18 -2.83 13.68
C TYR A 64 -0.40 -1.92 14.90
N LEU A 65 0.46 -0.92 15.10
CA LEU A 65 0.34 0.02 16.23
C LEU A 65 -0.93 0.87 16.12
N GLU A 66 -1.32 1.31 14.93
CA GLU A 66 -2.56 2.07 14.70
C GLU A 66 -3.80 1.20 14.91
N GLN A 67 -3.73 -0.10 14.58
CA GLN A 67 -4.82 -1.03 14.80
C GLN A 67 -5.14 -1.18 16.29
N TYR A 68 -4.12 -1.29 17.16
CA TYR A 68 -4.29 -1.64 18.57
C TYR A 68 -4.17 -0.46 19.55
N SER A 69 -3.62 0.68 19.14
CA SER A 69 -3.39 1.81 20.05
C SER A 69 -3.94 3.13 19.52
N ARG A 70 -4.89 3.72 20.30
CA ARG A 70 -5.41 5.06 20.02
C ARG A 70 -4.34 6.15 20.10
N LEU A 71 -3.32 5.96 20.93
CA LEU A 71 -2.21 6.92 21.07
C LEU A 71 -1.43 7.06 19.76
N PHE A 72 -1.16 5.94 19.07
CA PHE A 72 -0.41 5.96 17.82
C PHE A 72 -1.18 6.58 16.64
N ARG A 73 -2.53 6.53 16.68
CA ARG A 73 -3.37 7.20 15.68
C ARG A 73 -3.28 8.73 15.75
N SER A 74 -3.05 9.27 16.94
CA SER A 74 -3.00 10.73 17.18
C SER A 74 -1.58 11.30 17.22
N THR A 75 -0.53 10.47 17.11
CA THR A 75 0.85 10.98 17.05
C THR A 75 1.12 11.70 15.72
N PRO A 76 1.85 12.82 15.72
CA PRO A 76 2.28 13.48 14.49
C PRO A 76 3.11 12.51 13.63
N TRP A 77 2.86 12.48 12.33
CA TRP A 77 3.54 11.61 11.37
C TRP A 77 5.09 11.75 11.37
N MET A 78 5.62 12.87 11.87
CA MET A 78 7.07 13.07 12.04
C MET A 78 7.68 12.09 13.05
N VAL A 79 6.89 11.63 14.04
CA VAL A 79 7.34 10.69 15.08
C VAL A 79 7.43 9.27 14.52
N ASP A 80 6.67 8.95 13.45
CA ASP A 80 6.66 7.62 12.83
C ASP A 80 8.03 7.26 12.23
N ARG A 81 8.80 8.27 11.82
CA ARG A 81 10.16 8.08 11.32
C ARG A 81 11.10 7.37 12.30
N LEU A 82 10.81 7.46 13.60
CA LEU A 82 11.55 6.72 14.64
C LEU A 82 11.19 5.22 14.62
N TRP A 83 9.92 4.89 14.34
CA TRP A 83 9.41 3.52 14.31
C TRP A 83 9.68 2.81 12.98
N GLU A 84 9.83 3.57 11.91
CA GLU A 84 10.20 3.10 10.57
C GLU A 84 11.71 2.89 10.40
N SER A 85 12.49 3.05 11.48
CA SER A 85 13.94 2.86 11.39
C SER A 85 14.30 1.40 11.08
N PRO A 86 15.24 1.14 10.15
CA PRO A 86 15.57 -0.22 9.68
C PRO A 86 16.00 -1.19 10.79
N TRP A 87 16.57 -0.68 11.89
CA TRP A 87 16.99 -1.52 13.02
C TRP A 87 15.79 -2.02 13.84
N LEU A 88 14.78 -1.16 14.03
CA LEU A 88 13.56 -1.52 14.76
C LEU A 88 12.71 -2.49 13.96
N LEU A 89 12.60 -2.25 12.65
CA LEU A 89 11.93 -3.16 11.72
C LEU A 89 12.57 -4.56 11.74
N ARG A 90 13.90 -4.65 11.77
CA ARG A 90 14.62 -5.93 11.89
C ARG A 90 14.38 -6.59 13.24
N ALA A 91 14.40 -5.85 14.34
CA ALA A 91 14.19 -6.41 15.68
C ALA A 91 12.78 -6.98 15.87
N VAL A 92 11.76 -6.34 15.28
CA VAL A 92 10.36 -6.79 15.35
C VAL A 92 10.12 -7.94 14.38
N SER A 93 10.65 -7.91 13.16
CA SER A 93 10.48 -8.97 12.18
C SER A 93 11.15 -10.29 12.61
N GLN A 94 12.24 -10.21 13.38
CA GLN A 94 12.89 -11.41 13.92
C GLN A 94 12.06 -12.10 15.03
N ARG A 95 11.14 -11.41 15.69
CA ARG A 95 10.25 -11.98 16.70
C ARG A 95 8.98 -12.62 16.14
N GLY A 96 8.82 -12.65 14.82
CA GLY A 96 7.68 -13.26 14.13
C GLY A 96 6.36 -12.74 14.70
N VAL A 97 5.83 -11.68 14.13
CA VAL A 97 4.43 -11.28 14.40
C VAL A 97 3.57 -12.39 13.81
N GLN A 98 3.18 -13.37 14.62
CA GLN A 98 2.14 -14.32 14.24
C GLN A 98 0.83 -13.53 14.15
N THR A 99 0.45 -13.19 12.94
CA THR A 99 -0.84 -12.57 12.65
C THR A 99 -1.90 -13.65 12.79
N GLN A 100 -2.79 -13.49 13.76
CA GLN A 100 -3.94 -14.40 13.90
C GLN A 100 -4.97 -14.07 12.79
N PRO A 101 -5.68 -15.06 12.23
CA PRO A 101 -6.66 -14.82 11.16
C PRO A 101 -7.72 -13.77 11.52
N GLU A 102 -8.19 -13.75 12.77
CA GLU A 102 -9.17 -12.78 13.26
C GLU A 102 -8.65 -11.33 13.19
N GLN A 103 -7.35 -11.15 13.43
CA GLN A 103 -6.69 -9.84 13.35
C GLN A 103 -6.58 -9.35 11.90
N LEU A 104 -6.44 -10.26 10.95
CA LEU A 104 -6.45 -9.93 9.52
C LEU A 104 -7.85 -9.48 9.07
N GLY A 105 -8.92 -10.10 9.58
CA GLY A 105 -10.29 -9.71 9.29
C GLY A 105 -10.57 -8.27 9.76
N GLU A 106 -10.26 -7.94 11.01
CA GLU A 106 -10.44 -6.58 11.53
C GLU A 106 -9.61 -5.54 10.76
N LEU A 107 -8.36 -5.88 10.40
CA LEU A 107 -7.51 -5.01 9.60
C LEU A 107 -8.09 -4.79 8.21
N THR A 108 -8.60 -5.84 7.58
CA THR A 108 -9.24 -5.77 6.27
C THR A 108 -10.44 -4.84 6.29
N VAL A 109 -11.34 -5.00 7.27
CA VAL A 109 -12.49 -4.12 7.45
C VAL A 109 -12.03 -2.67 7.63
N SER A 110 -11.06 -2.44 8.50
CA SER A 110 -10.53 -1.09 8.75
C SER A 110 -9.90 -0.44 7.50
N ILE A 111 -9.24 -1.22 6.65
CA ILE A 111 -8.69 -0.73 5.37
C ILE A 111 -9.85 -0.39 4.40
N LEU A 112 -10.88 -1.22 4.34
CA LEU A 112 -12.06 -0.97 3.49
C LEU A 112 -12.86 0.25 3.95
N GLU A 113 -12.85 0.59 5.23
CA GLU A 113 -13.42 1.84 5.77
C GLU A 113 -12.65 3.09 5.31
N GLY A 114 -11.42 2.91 4.81
CA GLY A 114 -10.61 3.97 4.22
C GLY A 114 -10.27 5.09 5.20
N GLN A 115 -10.67 6.33 4.87
CA GLN A 115 -10.41 7.49 5.73
C GLN A 115 -11.16 7.45 7.09
N HIS A 116 -12.13 6.57 7.25
CA HIS A 116 -12.86 6.35 8.50
C HIS A 116 -12.29 5.19 9.32
N GLY A 117 -11.40 4.39 8.71
CA GLY A 117 -10.71 3.30 9.36
C GLY A 117 -9.59 3.74 10.30
N ARG A 118 -9.01 2.77 10.98
CA ARG A 118 -7.92 3.01 11.96
C ARG A 118 -6.60 3.44 11.32
N GLN A 119 -6.44 3.23 10.00
CA GLN A 119 -5.25 3.58 9.21
C GLN A 119 -5.37 4.93 8.48
N GLN A 120 -6.25 5.81 8.92
CA GLN A 120 -6.44 7.13 8.32
C GLN A 120 -5.11 7.89 8.13
N LYS A 121 -4.23 7.82 9.11
CA LYS A 121 -2.92 8.49 9.08
C LYS A 121 -2.04 8.02 7.93
N GLU A 122 -2.04 6.71 7.62
CA GLU A 122 -1.30 6.15 6.49
C GLU A 122 -1.92 6.57 5.15
N PHE A 123 -3.25 6.66 5.06
CA PHE A 123 -3.94 7.24 3.91
C PHE A 123 -3.50 8.70 3.67
N ASP A 124 -3.48 9.51 4.72
CA ASP A 124 -3.11 10.92 4.62
C ASP A 124 -1.65 11.10 4.21
N LYS A 125 -0.73 10.27 4.72
CA LYS A 125 0.68 10.24 4.31
C LYS A 125 0.83 9.90 2.82
N LEU A 126 0.13 8.87 2.34
CA LEU A 126 0.14 8.47 0.93
C LEU A 126 -0.35 9.61 0.04
N VAL A 127 -1.50 10.19 0.36
CA VAL A 127 -2.10 11.29 -0.40
C VAL A 127 -1.16 12.50 -0.44
N TYR A 128 -0.63 12.91 0.72
CA TYR A 128 0.30 14.03 0.81
C TYR A 128 1.55 13.82 -0.05
N TRP A 129 2.11 12.61 0.02
CA TRP A 129 3.29 12.29 -0.79
C TRP A 129 2.97 12.27 -2.29
N LEU A 130 1.85 11.68 -2.70
CA LEU A 130 1.44 11.67 -4.11
C LEU A 130 1.18 13.08 -4.65
N GLN A 131 0.70 14.01 -3.83
CA GLN A 131 0.56 15.42 -4.22
C GLN A 131 1.90 16.09 -4.48
N SER A 132 2.99 15.62 -3.86
CA SER A 132 4.35 16.13 -4.08
C SER A 132 5.02 15.52 -5.33
N GLN A 133 4.44 14.46 -5.91
CA GLN A 133 4.94 13.82 -7.12
C GLN A 133 4.41 14.52 -8.38
N PRO A 134 5.05 14.32 -9.53
CA PRO A 134 4.50 14.76 -10.81
C PRO A 134 3.08 14.23 -11.01
N ARG A 135 2.17 15.14 -11.35
CA ARG A 135 0.74 14.84 -11.45
C ARG A 135 0.45 13.74 -12.47
N PRO A 136 -0.19 12.62 -12.12
CA PRO A 136 -0.49 11.54 -13.05
C PRO A 136 -1.62 11.91 -14.03
N ASP A 137 -1.70 11.21 -15.14
CA ASP A 137 -2.85 11.26 -16.06
C ASP A 137 -3.93 10.28 -15.60
N VAL A 138 -3.53 9.15 -15.03
CA VAL A 138 -4.39 8.10 -14.50
C VAL A 138 -3.77 7.45 -13.27
N ILE A 139 -4.64 6.99 -12.36
CA ILE A 139 -4.25 6.23 -11.17
C ILE A 139 -4.83 4.83 -11.34
N ASP A 140 -3.99 3.81 -11.20
CA ASP A 140 -4.39 2.40 -11.21
C ASP A 140 -4.25 1.83 -9.80
N ILE A 141 -5.33 1.23 -9.29
CA ILE A 141 -5.35 0.48 -8.04
C ILE A 141 -5.39 -1.00 -8.42
N SER A 142 -4.30 -1.72 -8.14
CA SER A 142 -4.11 -3.07 -8.65
C SER A 142 -4.92 -4.16 -7.93
N ASN A 143 -5.69 -3.79 -6.90
CA ASN A 143 -6.43 -4.74 -6.06
C ASN A 143 -7.68 -4.08 -5.47
N SER A 144 -8.83 -4.73 -5.56
CA SER A 144 -10.11 -4.17 -5.07
C SER A 144 -10.18 -4.00 -3.56
N MET A 145 -9.37 -4.72 -2.78
CA MET A 145 -9.26 -4.52 -1.34
C MET A 145 -8.71 -3.14 -0.97
N LEU A 146 -8.08 -2.45 -1.94
CA LEU A 146 -7.54 -1.11 -1.78
C LEU A 146 -8.45 -0.02 -2.34
N ILE A 147 -9.68 -0.37 -2.76
CA ILE A 147 -10.59 0.56 -3.43
C ILE A 147 -10.97 1.77 -2.56
N SER A 148 -10.91 1.62 -1.25
CA SER A 148 -11.14 2.68 -0.28
C SER A 148 -10.18 3.88 -0.41
N LEU A 149 -9.04 3.70 -1.09
CA LEU A 149 -8.13 4.79 -1.46
C LEU A 149 -8.74 5.73 -2.52
N ALA A 150 -9.64 5.21 -3.36
CA ALA A 150 -10.12 5.93 -4.54
C ALA A 150 -10.80 7.28 -4.22
N PRO A 151 -11.69 7.42 -3.22
CA PRO A 151 -12.31 8.71 -2.91
C PRO A 151 -11.29 9.77 -2.50
N ALA A 152 -10.33 9.42 -1.64
CA ALA A 152 -9.29 10.33 -1.18
C ALA A 152 -8.37 10.76 -2.33
N LEU A 153 -7.91 9.82 -3.14
CA LEU A 153 -7.06 10.08 -4.30
C LEU A 153 -7.78 10.90 -5.37
N LYS A 154 -9.07 10.60 -5.62
CA LYS A 154 -9.89 11.39 -6.55
C LYS A 154 -10.03 12.82 -6.10
N LYS A 155 -10.32 13.04 -4.82
CA LYS A 155 -10.44 14.38 -4.22
C LYS A 155 -9.11 15.16 -4.29
N ALA A 156 -7.99 14.49 -3.97
CA ALA A 156 -6.69 15.14 -3.85
C ALA A 156 -6.02 15.43 -5.20
N LEU A 157 -6.16 14.52 -6.17
CA LEU A 157 -5.43 14.57 -7.44
C LEU A 157 -6.33 14.92 -8.64
N GLY A 158 -7.64 14.73 -8.53
CA GLY A 158 -8.61 15.05 -9.59
C GLY A 158 -8.40 14.26 -10.88
N ARG A 159 -7.92 13.02 -10.79
CA ARG A 159 -7.60 12.17 -11.95
C ARG A 159 -8.51 10.96 -12.05
N PRO A 160 -8.67 10.38 -13.27
CA PRO A 160 -9.34 9.09 -13.43
C PRO A 160 -8.66 8.02 -12.59
N ILE A 161 -9.47 7.12 -12.02
CA ILE A 161 -9.00 5.98 -11.24
C ILE A 161 -9.53 4.72 -11.89
N CYS A 162 -8.65 3.78 -12.16
CA CYS A 162 -8.95 2.42 -12.55
C CYS A 162 -8.71 1.49 -11.37
N CYS A 163 -9.46 0.41 -11.28
CA CYS A 163 -9.22 -0.66 -10.31
C CYS A 163 -9.21 -2.00 -11.02
N THR A 164 -8.16 -2.78 -10.78
CA THR A 164 -8.05 -4.14 -11.30
C THR A 164 -8.55 -5.13 -10.27
N LEU A 165 -9.43 -6.05 -10.68
CA LEU A 165 -9.90 -7.16 -9.85
C LEU A 165 -8.99 -8.37 -10.08
N GLN A 166 -8.51 -9.01 -9.02
CA GLN A 166 -7.51 -10.08 -9.09
C GLN A 166 -7.87 -11.33 -8.28
N GLY A 167 -9.16 -11.65 -8.14
CA GLY A 167 -9.62 -12.83 -7.42
C GLY A 167 -9.62 -12.68 -5.90
N GLU A 168 -9.83 -11.48 -5.40
CA GLU A 168 -9.89 -11.15 -3.98
C GLU A 168 -11.00 -11.89 -3.23
N ASN A 169 -12.02 -12.38 -3.95
CA ASN A 169 -13.07 -13.23 -3.39
C ASN A 169 -12.49 -14.48 -2.73
N ILE A 170 -11.45 -15.09 -3.29
CA ILE A 170 -10.79 -16.26 -2.70
C ILE A 170 -10.25 -15.93 -1.31
N PHE A 171 -9.69 -14.74 -1.12
CA PHE A 171 -9.21 -14.29 0.17
C PHE A 171 -10.36 -14.01 1.14
N LEU A 172 -11.43 -13.37 0.68
CA LEU A 172 -12.59 -13.01 1.49
C LEU A 172 -13.37 -14.24 1.96
N ASP A 173 -13.42 -15.30 1.16
CA ASP A 173 -14.09 -16.56 1.48
C ASP A 173 -13.38 -17.33 2.62
N HIS A 174 -12.16 -16.95 2.98
CA HIS A 174 -11.34 -17.57 4.03
C HIS A 174 -11.13 -16.68 5.27
N LEU A 175 -11.74 -15.50 5.31
CA LEU A 175 -11.79 -14.64 6.50
C LEU A 175 -12.99 -15.02 7.37
#